data_507eb279f4bac72bc1dccd77296f0f2d
#
_entry.id   507eb279f4bac72bc1dccd77296f0f2d
#
_cell.length_a   1.000
_cell.length_b   1.000
_cell.length_c   1.000
_cell.angle_alpha   90.00
_cell.angle_beta   90.00
_cell.angle_gamma   90.00
#
_symmetry.space_group_name_H-M   'P 1'
#
loop_
_entity.id
_entity.type
_entity.pdbx_description
1 polymer ?
#
loop_
_entity_poly.entity_id
_entity_poly.type
_entity_poly.pdbx_seq_one_letter_code
_entity_poly.pdbx_strand_id
1 'polypeptide(L)'
;MVKLSGKILLVVKKNDIFGSTLVYSNNSMFISGQRAVKNKFSLRSILTLNSKKNSPESVVYKSFIARLNGKGETIWENDVFEDQKCITRFMTLSGKNILIAGQKSTPFNGSGDAWVIAMNKKGEVIWDANFGGRGADGGNYALVTKDGGYLSVGYTDSYGYGKNDIWIIKTDFAGEKEWSKVYGGKLDDFGWGATESVDGGYVIIGETLSYGNGQSDIYIFKIDSIGNKVWSNTFGGISEDVGYSIVNSDDGGYVIASKTRSYGKGGNDGMIVKFDSLGTKEWNKVYGGKGLDYFKSIIKDSLNGYVVAGGTRSFNNGDSQGWVMNVDENGYPRWEKTYGDNGEDGFNMITRSKDNNFIAVGYSGSFFSKGMKDVLMVKIDSLGNKMWMNLHGGKSDDIANSVFECKDSGFAIAGETTSFGSGKNDILILKTNSNGVQKWKSTIGGKGVDIGRSIEELPKGGFIVSGTSTISNLSFDSILIKTDKKGKTSN
;
A
#
# COMPACT_ATOMS: atom_id res chain seq x y z
N MET A 1 0.61 -20.35 -26.32
CA MET A 1 -0.50 -19.54 -26.84
C MET A 1 -1.69 -20.47 -26.98
N VAL A 2 -2.66 -20.43 -26.11
CA VAL A 2 -3.94 -21.13 -26.27
C VAL A 2 -4.99 -20.03 -26.34
N LYS A 3 -5.59 -19.88 -27.51
CA LYS A 3 -6.72 -18.98 -27.76
C LYS A 3 -7.99 -19.73 -27.32
N LEU A 4 -8.66 -19.27 -26.30
CA LEU A 4 -9.98 -19.69 -25.94
C LEU A 4 -10.93 -18.49 -25.95
N SER A 5 -11.92 -18.60 -26.82
CA SER A 5 -13.12 -17.79 -27.05
C SER A 5 -13.43 -16.71 -25.95
N GLY A 6 -13.10 -15.44 -26.22
CA GLY A 6 -13.78 -14.28 -25.63
C GLY A 6 -13.55 -13.97 -24.16
N LYS A 7 -12.63 -14.64 -23.49
CA LYS A 7 -12.27 -14.45 -22.08
C LYS A 7 -10.82 -14.07 -21.98
N ILE A 8 -10.55 -12.99 -21.26
CA ILE A 8 -9.19 -12.55 -21.04
C ILE A 8 -8.65 -13.24 -19.84
N LEU A 9 -7.64 -13.98 -20.14
CA LEU A 9 -6.67 -14.50 -19.25
C LEU A 9 -5.47 -13.56 -19.29
N LEU A 10 -5.21 -12.82 -18.24
CA LEU A 10 -3.81 -12.60 -17.91
C LEU A 10 -3.30 -14.00 -17.56
N VAL A 11 -2.72 -14.71 -18.54
CA VAL A 11 -2.06 -15.99 -18.26
C VAL A 11 -0.84 -15.62 -17.46
N VAL A 12 -0.99 -15.65 -16.14
CA VAL A 12 0.14 -15.83 -15.26
C VAL A 12 0.76 -17.15 -15.72
N LYS A 13 1.75 -17.09 -16.60
CA LYS A 13 2.60 -18.23 -16.82
C LYS A 13 3.13 -18.56 -15.44
N LYS A 14 3.24 -19.85 -15.11
CA LYS A 14 3.63 -20.44 -13.83
C LYS A 14 4.77 -19.73 -13.04
N ASN A 15 5.30 -18.63 -13.51
CA ASN A 15 6.46 -17.89 -13.02
C ASN A 15 6.37 -16.35 -13.21
N ASP A 16 5.18 -15.76 -13.39
CA ASP A 16 5.04 -14.30 -13.49
C ASP A 16 4.72 -13.70 -12.11
N ILE A 17 5.38 -12.59 -11.78
CA ILE A 17 5.28 -11.84 -10.53
C ILE A 17 4.82 -10.43 -10.86
N PHE A 18 3.80 -9.92 -10.20
CA PHE A 18 3.24 -8.59 -10.47
C PHE A 18 3.64 -7.56 -9.42
N GLY A 19 3.94 -6.34 -9.87
CA GLY A 19 4.12 -5.18 -9.02
C GLY A 19 2.79 -4.69 -8.43
N SER A 20 2.85 -3.98 -7.33
CA SER A 20 1.70 -3.62 -6.48
C SER A 20 0.90 -2.42 -6.98
N THR A 21 1.07 -1.97 -8.22
CA THR A 21 0.55 -0.67 -8.63
C THR A 21 -0.39 -0.74 -9.82
N LEU A 22 -1.51 -0.07 -9.67
CA LEU A 22 -2.56 0.05 -10.67
C LEU A 22 -2.97 1.50 -10.86
N VAL A 23 -3.12 1.91 -12.12
CA VAL A 23 -3.67 3.21 -12.46
C VAL A 23 -4.72 3.06 -13.56
N TYR A 24 -5.84 3.76 -13.40
CA TYR A 24 -6.96 3.72 -14.34
C TYR A 24 -7.15 5.07 -15.07
N SER A 25 -7.35 5.05 -16.38
CA SER A 25 -7.67 6.26 -17.17
C SER A 25 -8.49 5.92 -18.41
N ASN A 26 -9.59 6.65 -18.62
CA ASN A 26 -10.38 6.66 -19.86
C ASN A 26 -10.56 5.27 -20.49
N ASN A 27 -11.13 4.31 -19.73
CA ASN A 27 -11.40 2.96 -20.19
C ASN A 27 -10.14 2.09 -20.48
N SER A 28 -9.01 2.46 -19.94
CA SER A 28 -7.75 1.70 -19.98
C SER A 28 -7.18 1.53 -18.59
N MET A 29 -6.50 0.42 -18.39
CA MET A 29 -5.85 0.05 -17.15
C MET A 29 -4.37 -0.19 -17.43
N PHE A 30 -3.52 0.25 -16.52
CA PHE A 30 -2.08 0.02 -16.59
C PHE A 30 -1.64 -0.79 -15.39
N ILE A 31 -0.79 -1.75 -15.63
CA ILE A 31 -0.27 -2.68 -14.63
C ILE A 31 1.24 -2.81 -14.77
N SER A 32 1.91 -3.06 -13.66
CA SER A 32 3.33 -3.42 -13.67
C SER A 32 3.60 -4.67 -12.84
N GLY A 33 4.66 -5.39 -13.16
CA GLY A 33 5.01 -6.61 -12.46
C GLY A 33 6.35 -7.20 -12.85
N GLN A 34 6.65 -8.37 -12.30
CA GLN A 34 7.82 -9.16 -12.64
C GLN A 34 7.41 -10.53 -13.19
N ARG A 35 8.16 -11.06 -14.13
CA ARG A 35 7.99 -12.44 -14.61
C ARG A 35 9.30 -13.22 -14.54
N ALA A 36 9.21 -14.48 -14.18
CA ALA A 36 10.35 -15.38 -14.18
C ALA A 36 10.60 -15.91 -15.59
N VAL A 37 11.81 -15.72 -16.10
CA VAL A 37 12.24 -16.22 -17.42
C VAL A 37 13.37 -17.23 -17.22
N LYS A 38 13.20 -18.43 -17.80
CA LYS A 38 14.28 -19.40 -17.82
C LYS A 38 15.37 -18.94 -18.79
N ASN A 39 16.56 -18.71 -18.27
CA ASN A 39 17.71 -18.34 -19.11
C ASN A 39 18.12 -19.55 -19.96
N LYS A 40 17.94 -19.47 -21.28
CA LYS A 40 18.60 -20.37 -22.21
C LYS A 40 20.04 -19.89 -22.35
N PHE A 41 20.98 -20.57 -21.71
CA PHE A 41 22.40 -20.29 -21.88
C PHE A 41 22.76 -20.27 -23.37
N SER A 42 23.44 -19.23 -23.82
CA SER A 42 24.00 -19.18 -25.14
C SER A 42 25.18 -20.17 -25.24
N LEU A 43 25.29 -20.87 -26.36
CA LEU A 43 26.30 -21.88 -26.62
C LEU A 43 27.79 -21.43 -26.49
N ARG A 44 28.04 -20.18 -26.13
CA ARG A 44 29.40 -19.65 -25.92
C ARG A 44 30.03 -19.91 -24.56
N SER A 45 29.20 -20.24 -23.53
CA SER A 45 29.70 -20.54 -22.19
C SER A 45 30.02 -22.01 -21.93
N ILE A 46 29.80 -22.90 -22.91
CA ILE A 46 29.99 -24.37 -22.79
C ILE A 46 31.44 -24.82 -22.99
N LEU A 47 32.33 -23.97 -23.46
CA LEU A 47 33.68 -24.37 -23.85
C LEU A 47 34.74 -24.38 -22.74
N THR A 48 34.39 -24.15 -21.47
CA THR A 48 35.41 -24.09 -20.38
C THR A 48 35.09 -24.78 -19.09
N LEU A 49 34.11 -25.68 -18.99
CA LEU A 49 33.95 -26.47 -17.76
C LEU A 49 33.55 -27.92 -18.01
N ASN A 50 34.56 -28.75 -18.09
CA ASN A 50 34.44 -30.17 -17.82
C ASN A 50 34.20 -30.36 -16.30
N SER A 51 32.96 -30.44 -15.86
CA SER A 51 32.58 -31.17 -14.62
C SER A 51 31.07 -31.40 -14.58
N LYS A 52 30.70 -32.65 -14.55
CA LYS A 52 29.35 -33.16 -14.28
C LYS A 52 28.88 -32.63 -12.92
N LYS A 53 28.02 -31.61 -12.91
CA LYS A 53 27.05 -31.39 -11.84
C LYS A 53 25.93 -30.55 -12.43
N ASN A 54 24.69 -31.02 -12.33
CA ASN A 54 23.46 -30.26 -12.62
C ASN A 54 23.49 -28.96 -11.79
N SER A 55 23.89 -27.86 -12.39
CA SER A 55 23.66 -26.55 -11.82
C SER A 55 22.17 -26.25 -11.89
N PRO A 56 21.53 -25.77 -10.83
CA PRO A 56 20.13 -25.40 -10.90
C PRO A 56 19.96 -24.30 -11.96
N GLU A 57 18.96 -24.47 -12.84
CA GLU A 57 18.57 -23.44 -13.81
C GLU A 57 18.38 -22.12 -13.06
N SER A 58 19.18 -21.11 -13.37
CA SER A 58 19.01 -19.78 -12.77
C SER A 58 17.75 -19.15 -13.35
N VAL A 59 16.78 -18.87 -12.49
CA VAL A 59 15.57 -18.13 -12.85
C VAL A 59 15.91 -16.65 -12.80
N VAL A 60 15.78 -15.95 -13.92
CA VAL A 60 15.92 -14.50 -14.00
C VAL A 60 14.52 -13.90 -14.01
N TYR A 61 14.28 -12.88 -13.21
CA TYR A 61 13.02 -12.15 -13.20
C TYR A 61 13.12 -10.92 -14.08
N LYS A 62 12.14 -10.74 -14.99
CA LYS A 62 11.99 -9.56 -15.84
C LYS A 62 10.78 -8.76 -15.37
N SER A 63 10.92 -7.44 -15.25
CA SER A 63 9.77 -6.57 -15.00
C SER A 63 9.02 -6.30 -16.28
N PHE A 64 7.71 -6.22 -16.21
CA PHE A 64 6.87 -5.87 -17.34
C PHE A 64 5.83 -4.81 -16.95
N ILE A 65 5.34 -4.10 -17.96
CA ILE A 65 4.22 -3.16 -17.85
C ILE A 65 3.26 -3.50 -18.97
N ALA A 66 1.98 -3.51 -18.67
CA ALA A 66 0.95 -3.78 -19.65
C ALA A 66 -0.19 -2.76 -19.57
N ARG A 67 -0.79 -2.45 -20.71
CA ARG A 67 -2.04 -1.73 -20.83
C ARG A 67 -3.14 -2.69 -21.23
N LEU A 68 -4.22 -2.65 -20.51
CA LEU A 68 -5.42 -3.41 -20.76
C LEU A 68 -6.56 -2.48 -21.17
N ASN A 69 -7.45 -2.91 -22.05
CA ASN A 69 -8.67 -2.16 -22.32
C ASN A 69 -9.71 -2.35 -21.21
N GLY A 70 -10.84 -1.66 -21.30
CA GLY A 70 -11.90 -1.78 -20.30
C GLY A 70 -12.55 -3.17 -20.21
N LYS A 71 -12.20 -4.10 -21.13
CA LYS A 71 -12.56 -5.51 -21.04
C LYS A 71 -11.45 -6.34 -20.40
N GLY A 72 -10.26 -5.73 -20.12
CA GLY A 72 -9.03 -6.33 -19.60
C GLY A 72 -8.22 -7.08 -20.65
N GLU A 73 -8.49 -6.86 -21.93
CA GLU A 73 -7.68 -7.40 -23.01
C GLU A 73 -6.39 -6.60 -23.08
N THR A 74 -5.28 -7.29 -23.15
CA THR A 74 -3.99 -6.65 -23.32
C THR A 74 -3.99 -5.88 -24.63
N ILE A 75 -3.90 -4.55 -24.52
CA ILE A 75 -3.73 -3.68 -25.68
C ILE A 75 -2.27 -3.76 -26.10
N TRP A 76 -1.38 -3.69 -25.13
CA TRP A 76 0.05 -3.91 -25.30
C TRP A 76 0.66 -4.36 -23.96
N GLU A 77 1.80 -5.05 -24.04
CA GLU A 77 2.61 -5.49 -22.92
C GLU A 77 4.07 -5.38 -23.33
N ASN A 78 4.84 -4.71 -22.53
CA ASN A 78 6.27 -4.50 -22.75
C ASN A 78 7.06 -5.05 -21.56
N ASP A 79 8.08 -5.87 -21.84
CA ASP A 79 9.12 -6.17 -20.88
C ASP A 79 9.95 -4.90 -20.68
N VAL A 80 10.08 -4.47 -19.46
CA VAL A 80 10.90 -3.32 -19.09
C VAL A 80 12.27 -3.88 -18.73
N PHE A 81 13.22 -3.78 -19.65
CA PHE A 81 14.58 -4.29 -19.54
C PHE A 81 14.74 -5.82 -19.57
N GLU A 82 15.45 -6.32 -20.59
CA GLU A 82 15.58 -7.76 -20.83
C GLU A 82 16.49 -8.48 -19.83
N ASP A 83 17.43 -7.80 -19.17
CA ASP A 83 18.52 -8.43 -18.40
C ASP A 83 18.70 -7.92 -16.96
N GLN A 84 17.73 -7.16 -16.40
CA GLN A 84 17.87 -6.54 -15.08
C GLN A 84 16.66 -6.83 -14.18
N LYS A 85 16.94 -7.12 -12.91
CA LYS A 85 15.88 -7.29 -11.91
C LYS A 85 15.35 -5.92 -11.46
N CYS A 86 14.10 -5.63 -11.77
CA CYS A 86 13.40 -4.43 -11.33
C CYS A 86 12.24 -4.80 -10.41
N ILE A 87 11.98 -3.97 -9.41
CA ILE A 87 10.83 -4.10 -8.49
C ILE A 87 10.05 -2.79 -8.59
N THR A 88 8.81 -2.85 -9.03
CA THR A 88 7.90 -1.69 -9.03
C THR A 88 7.23 -1.58 -7.67
N ARG A 89 7.24 -0.40 -7.05
CA ARG A 89 6.64 -0.15 -5.75
C ARG A 89 5.42 0.76 -5.81
N PHE A 90 5.43 1.68 -6.76
CA PHE A 90 4.37 2.67 -6.91
C PHE A 90 4.13 2.99 -8.39
N MET A 91 2.87 3.28 -8.76
CA MET A 91 2.48 3.76 -10.09
C MET A 91 1.39 4.80 -9.95
N THR A 92 1.45 5.85 -10.75
CA THR A 92 0.41 6.88 -10.83
C THR A 92 0.23 7.39 -12.26
N LEU A 93 -0.86 8.10 -12.50
CA LEU A 93 -1.08 8.80 -13.78
C LEU A 93 -0.62 10.25 -13.70
N SER A 94 0.05 10.69 -14.75
CA SER A 94 0.41 12.06 -14.98
C SER A 94 -0.16 12.52 -16.32
N GLY A 95 -1.32 13.13 -16.30
CA GLY A 95 -1.98 13.58 -17.52
C GLY A 95 -2.17 12.47 -18.56
N LYS A 96 -1.34 12.48 -19.63
CA LYS A 96 -1.33 11.46 -20.67
C LYS A 96 -0.34 10.31 -20.40
N ASN A 97 0.50 10.42 -19.38
CA ASN A 97 1.59 9.51 -19.10
C ASN A 97 1.32 8.66 -17.84
N ILE A 98 2.12 7.63 -17.67
CA ILE A 98 2.15 6.74 -16.51
C ILE A 98 3.51 6.93 -15.87
N LEU A 99 3.53 7.20 -14.58
CA LEU A 99 4.76 7.26 -13.77
C LEU A 99 4.84 6.03 -12.89
N ILE A 100 6.01 5.43 -12.81
CA ILE A 100 6.30 4.26 -11.98
C ILE A 100 7.57 4.53 -11.20
N ALA A 101 7.57 4.22 -9.91
CA ALA A 101 8.75 4.24 -9.06
C ALA A 101 9.01 2.87 -8.45
N GLY A 102 10.28 2.57 -8.18
CA GLY A 102 10.69 1.30 -7.61
C GLY A 102 12.19 1.17 -7.41
N GLN A 103 12.68 -0.05 -7.57
CA GLN A 103 14.09 -0.39 -7.44
C GLN A 103 14.55 -1.22 -8.64
N LYS A 104 15.73 -0.95 -9.14
CA LYS A 104 16.35 -1.65 -10.29
C LYS A 104 17.75 -2.12 -9.90
N SER A 105 18.02 -3.42 -10.03
CA SER A 105 19.35 -3.98 -9.81
C SER A 105 20.24 -3.73 -11.03
N THR A 106 21.39 -3.13 -10.82
CA THR A 106 22.38 -2.90 -11.86
C THR A 106 23.48 -3.97 -11.83
N PRO A 107 24.00 -4.44 -12.97
CA PRO A 107 24.97 -5.54 -13.02
C PRO A 107 26.29 -5.28 -12.29
N PHE A 108 26.61 -4.02 -12.00
CA PHE A 108 27.92 -3.62 -11.48
C PHE A 108 27.91 -3.21 -10.00
N ASN A 109 26.75 -2.96 -9.40
CA ASN A 109 26.66 -2.42 -8.04
C ASN A 109 25.94 -3.34 -7.02
N GLY A 110 25.45 -4.50 -7.39
CA GLY A 110 25.05 -5.59 -6.46
C GLY A 110 23.78 -5.38 -5.64
N SER A 111 23.38 -4.16 -5.33
CA SER A 111 22.30 -3.82 -4.43
C SER A 111 21.17 -3.14 -5.17
N GLY A 112 20.42 -2.82 -5.65
CA GLY A 112 19.35 -2.16 -6.40
C GLY A 112 19.32 -0.65 -6.17
N ASP A 113 19.17 0.08 -7.26
CA ASP A 113 19.07 1.53 -7.28
C ASP A 113 17.62 2.00 -7.32
N ALA A 114 17.31 3.19 -6.84
CA ALA A 114 16.01 3.82 -7.01
C ALA A 114 15.75 4.04 -8.51
N TRP A 115 14.58 3.62 -8.96
CA TRP A 115 14.22 3.62 -10.37
C TRP A 115 12.89 4.31 -10.60
N VAL A 116 12.86 5.20 -11.57
CA VAL A 116 11.65 5.89 -12.02
C VAL A 116 11.55 5.80 -13.55
N ILE A 117 10.37 5.51 -14.05
CA ILE A 117 10.08 5.43 -15.46
C ILE A 117 8.77 6.15 -15.79
N ALA A 118 8.77 6.91 -16.87
CA ALA A 118 7.55 7.44 -17.46
C ALA A 118 7.29 6.78 -18.82
N MET A 119 6.04 6.41 -19.03
CA MET A 119 5.55 5.80 -20.26
C MET A 119 4.32 6.54 -20.75
N ASN A 120 4.13 6.58 -22.07
CA ASN A 120 2.86 7.05 -22.59
C ASN A 120 1.79 5.94 -22.52
N LYS A 121 0.54 6.29 -22.78
CA LYS A 121 -0.59 5.33 -22.74
C LYS A 121 -0.55 4.29 -23.88
N LYS A 122 0.41 4.38 -24.82
CA LYS A 122 0.67 3.35 -25.83
C LYS A 122 1.71 2.32 -25.39
N GLY A 123 2.36 2.52 -24.24
CA GLY A 123 3.39 1.63 -23.71
C GLY A 123 4.79 1.96 -24.20
N GLU A 124 4.95 3.08 -24.88
CA GLU A 124 6.26 3.56 -25.29
C GLU A 124 6.90 4.25 -24.10
N VAL A 125 8.11 3.85 -23.74
CA VAL A 125 8.92 4.51 -22.72
C VAL A 125 9.25 5.90 -23.24
N ILE A 126 8.85 6.92 -22.49
CA ILE A 126 9.20 8.30 -22.78
C ILE A 126 10.61 8.55 -22.28
N TRP A 127 10.85 8.12 -21.04
CA TRP A 127 12.16 8.11 -20.40
C TRP A 127 12.17 7.09 -19.25
N ASP A 128 13.35 6.61 -18.89
CA ASP A 128 13.63 5.91 -17.64
C ASP A 128 14.88 6.50 -17.00
N ALA A 129 14.86 6.61 -15.69
CA ALA A 129 15.98 7.11 -14.92
C ALA A 129 16.27 6.17 -13.76
N ASN A 130 17.55 5.88 -13.59
CA ASN A 130 18.06 5.08 -12.50
C ASN A 130 18.93 5.97 -11.62
N PHE A 131 18.62 5.98 -10.34
CA PHE A 131 19.31 6.82 -9.37
C PHE A 131 19.84 5.91 -8.25
N GLY A 132 21.13 5.96 -8.01
CA GLY A 132 21.74 5.14 -6.99
C GLY A 132 23.25 5.23 -6.98
N GLY A 133 23.86 4.45 -6.12
CA GLY A 133 25.30 4.37 -5.95
C GLY A 133 25.77 2.95 -5.65
N ARG A 134 26.59 2.76 -4.60
CA ARG A 134 27.11 1.42 -4.24
C ARG A 134 26.23 0.65 -3.29
N GLY A 135 25.35 1.34 -2.56
CA GLY A 135 24.43 0.77 -1.58
C GLY A 135 23.08 0.39 -2.19
N ALA A 136 22.14 0.03 -1.35
CA ALA A 136 20.76 -0.24 -1.72
C ALA A 136 19.96 1.06 -1.74
N ASP A 137 19.35 1.36 -2.88
CA ASP A 137 18.54 2.56 -3.09
C ASP A 137 17.15 2.15 -3.57
N GLY A 138 16.10 2.80 -3.12
CA GLY A 138 14.73 2.44 -3.50
C GLY A 138 13.75 3.60 -3.44
N GLY A 139 12.82 3.61 -4.41
CA GLY A 139 11.65 4.50 -4.39
C GLY A 139 10.45 3.79 -3.78
N ASN A 140 9.87 4.37 -2.72
CA ASN A 140 8.67 3.84 -2.06
C ASN A 140 7.39 4.54 -2.54
N TYR A 141 7.50 5.79 -2.96
CA TYR A 141 6.39 6.63 -3.35
C TYR A 141 6.81 7.57 -4.49
N ALA A 142 5.86 7.97 -5.32
CA ALA A 142 6.06 9.02 -6.31
C ALA A 142 4.80 9.85 -6.50
N LEU A 143 4.96 11.14 -6.77
CA LEU A 143 3.86 12.02 -7.15
C LEU A 143 4.21 12.84 -8.39
N VAL A 144 3.17 13.25 -9.09
CA VAL A 144 3.27 14.22 -10.17
C VAL A 144 3.17 15.60 -9.57
N THR A 145 4.11 16.44 -9.90
CA THR A 145 4.18 17.81 -9.40
C THR A 145 3.38 18.77 -10.29
N LYS A 146 2.91 19.89 -9.77
CA LYS A 146 2.09 20.88 -10.51
C LYS A 146 2.81 21.48 -11.72
N ASP A 147 4.13 21.50 -11.70
CA ASP A 147 4.97 21.92 -12.82
C ASP A 147 5.04 20.88 -13.96
N GLY A 148 4.41 19.72 -13.76
CA GLY A 148 4.38 18.62 -14.71
C GLY A 148 5.56 17.66 -14.60
N GLY A 149 6.50 17.90 -13.69
CA GLY A 149 7.59 16.99 -13.36
C GLY A 149 7.18 15.91 -12.36
N TYR A 150 8.15 15.29 -11.70
CA TYR A 150 7.90 14.16 -10.81
C TYR A 150 8.76 14.24 -9.55
N LEU A 151 8.19 13.86 -8.42
CA LEU A 151 8.90 13.70 -7.16
C LEU A 151 8.85 12.22 -6.74
N SER A 152 10.00 11.60 -6.56
CA SER A 152 10.13 10.26 -5.96
C SER A 152 10.65 10.37 -4.53
N VAL A 153 10.06 9.60 -3.63
CA VAL A 153 10.45 9.52 -2.21
C VAL A 153 10.75 8.09 -1.85
N GLY A 154 11.84 7.87 -1.16
CA GLY A 154 12.25 6.53 -0.75
C GLY A 154 13.43 6.55 0.22
N TYR A 155 14.42 5.73 -0.03
CA TYR A 155 15.61 5.61 0.81
C TYR A 155 16.87 5.38 -0.04
N THR A 156 18.03 5.67 0.57
CA THR A 156 19.35 5.41 0.01
C THR A 156 20.31 4.92 1.08
N ASP A 157 21.07 3.86 0.78
CA ASP A 157 22.26 3.41 1.52
C ASP A 157 23.56 3.83 0.80
N SER A 158 23.43 4.51 -0.33
CA SER A 158 24.56 4.99 -1.16
C SER A 158 25.04 6.38 -0.77
N TYR A 159 24.17 7.20 -0.23
CA TYR A 159 24.41 8.61 0.07
C TYR A 159 23.88 8.94 1.47
N GLY A 160 24.45 9.96 2.11
CA GLY A 160 23.98 10.42 3.42
C GLY A 160 24.96 10.12 4.55
N TYR A 161 24.45 10.02 5.75
CA TYR A 161 25.25 9.94 6.97
C TYR A 161 25.04 8.67 7.78
N GLY A 162 24.05 7.86 7.42
CA GLY A 162 23.61 6.67 8.15
C GLY A 162 23.76 5.36 7.37
N LYS A 163 22.86 4.46 7.66
CA LYS A 163 22.65 3.24 6.86
C LYS A 163 21.71 3.58 5.70
N ASN A 164 20.41 3.69 6.00
CA ASN A 164 19.45 4.19 5.03
C ASN A 164 19.05 5.61 5.42
N ASP A 165 19.09 6.51 4.47
CA ASP A 165 18.59 7.88 4.63
C ASP A 165 17.41 8.11 3.66
N ILE A 166 16.47 8.98 4.03
CA ILE A 166 15.37 9.36 3.14
C ILE A 166 15.95 10.04 1.90
N TRP A 167 15.61 9.52 0.73
CA TRP A 167 16.06 10.09 -0.52
C TRP A 167 14.90 10.62 -1.34
N ILE A 168 15.03 11.88 -1.75
CA ILE A 168 14.03 12.56 -2.57
C ILE A 168 14.69 12.96 -3.88
N ILE A 169 14.03 12.64 -4.98
CA ILE A 169 14.49 12.91 -6.34
C ILE A 169 13.40 13.67 -7.07
N LYS A 170 13.72 14.85 -7.57
CA LYS A 170 12.85 15.65 -8.44
C LYS A 170 13.39 15.57 -9.86
N THR A 171 12.49 15.30 -10.78
CA THR A 171 12.77 15.32 -12.22
C THR A 171 11.82 16.28 -12.93
N ASP A 172 12.19 16.75 -14.09
CA ASP A 172 11.28 17.43 -15.00
C ASP A 172 10.30 16.44 -15.66
N PHE A 173 9.48 16.92 -16.57
CA PHE A 173 8.52 16.10 -17.34
C PHE A 173 9.20 15.10 -18.29
N ALA A 174 10.47 15.33 -18.67
CA ALA A 174 11.27 14.43 -19.52
C ALA A 174 12.04 13.38 -18.71
N GLY A 175 11.98 13.44 -17.36
CA GLY A 175 12.70 12.55 -16.46
C GLY A 175 14.13 12.95 -16.18
N GLU A 176 14.56 14.09 -16.70
CA GLU A 176 15.88 14.63 -16.39
C GLU A 176 15.88 15.11 -14.93
N LYS A 177 16.90 14.69 -14.19
CA LYS A 177 17.03 15.02 -12.78
C LYS A 177 17.27 16.51 -12.60
N GLU A 178 16.31 17.21 -12.02
CA GLU A 178 16.49 18.61 -11.63
C GLU A 178 17.33 18.70 -10.36
N TRP A 179 16.97 17.90 -9.37
CA TRP A 179 17.74 17.79 -8.13
C TRP A 179 17.46 16.46 -7.40
N SER A 180 18.35 16.10 -6.51
CA SER A 180 18.10 15.07 -5.49
C SER A 180 18.70 15.51 -4.17
N LYS A 181 18.03 15.16 -3.08
CA LYS A 181 18.41 15.51 -1.71
C LYS A 181 18.23 14.32 -0.79
N VAL A 182 19.12 14.25 0.19
CA VAL A 182 19.13 13.22 1.22
C VAL A 182 18.79 13.86 2.56
N TYR A 183 17.91 13.21 3.32
CA TYR A 183 17.45 13.67 4.64
C TYR A 183 17.48 12.49 5.58
N GLY A 184 18.21 12.62 6.64
CA GLY A 184 18.39 11.57 7.63
C GLY A 184 19.56 11.88 8.53
N GLY A 185 20.02 10.90 9.28
CA GLY A 185 21.11 11.04 10.21
C GLY A 185 22.00 9.80 10.28
N LYS A 186 22.38 9.34 11.47
CA LYS A 186 23.35 8.24 11.63
C LYS A 186 22.75 6.84 11.58
N LEU A 187 21.44 6.72 11.67
CA LEU A 187 20.73 5.45 11.70
C LEU A 187 19.82 5.32 10.47
N ASP A 188 18.89 4.38 10.50
CA ASP A 188 17.97 4.15 9.39
C ASP A 188 16.84 5.20 9.38
N ASP A 189 16.62 5.82 8.23
CA ASP A 189 15.55 6.77 7.97
C ASP A 189 14.85 6.42 6.64
N PHE A 190 13.52 6.28 6.64
CA PHE A 190 12.75 5.86 5.47
C PHE A 190 11.65 6.85 5.12
N GLY A 191 11.55 7.21 3.84
CA GLY A 191 10.45 8.00 3.30
C GLY A 191 9.32 7.10 2.79
N TRP A 192 8.10 7.36 3.24
CA TRP A 192 6.93 6.53 2.90
C TRP A 192 5.92 7.24 2.01
N GLY A 193 5.86 8.55 2.04
CA GLY A 193 4.89 9.31 1.28
C GLY A 193 5.19 10.79 1.19
N ALA A 194 4.52 11.46 0.26
CA ALA A 194 4.61 12.91 0.10
C ALA A 194 3.30 13.51 -0.40
N THR A 195 3.11 14.78 -0.11
CA THR A 195 2.08 15.60 -0.73
C THR A 195 2.66 16.96 -1.12
N GLU A 196 2.12 17.56 -2.17
CA GLU A 196 2.50 18.90 -2.58
C GLU A 196 1.78 19.93 -1.71
N SER A 197 2.52 20.93 -1.24
CA SER A 197 1.97 22.02 -0.44
C SER A 197 1.45 23.14 -1.34
N VAL A 198 0.63 24.04 -0.77
CA VAL A 198 -0.02 25.13 -1.49
C VAL A 198 0.99 26.11 -2.09
N ASP A 199 2.12 26.29 -1.45
CA ASP A 199 3.21 27.19 -1.86
C ASP A 199 4.21 26.58 -2.84
N GLY A 200 3.93 25.39 -3.38
CA GLY A 200 4.75 24.72 -4.39
C GLY A 200 5.92 23.90 -3.84
N GLY A 201 6.05 23.79 -2.51
CA GLY A 201 6.96 22.83 -1.87
C GLY A 201 6.31 21.46 -1.64
N TYR A 202 6.98 20.62 -0.87
CA TYR A 202 6.52 19.24 -0.61
C TYR A 202 6.57 18.94 0.89
N VAL A 203 5.56 18.21 1.38
CA VAL A 203 5.57 17.65 2.73
C VAL A 203 5.76 16.16 2.65
N ILE A 204 6.75 15.66 3.37
CA ILE A 204 7.22 14.28 3.36
C ILE A 204 6.88 13.65 4.70
N ILE A 205 6.43 12.40 4.65
CA ILE A 205 6.24 11.56 5.83
C ILE A 205 7.20 10.39 5.76
N GLY A 206 7.78 10.08 6.89
CA GLY A 206 8.70 8.97 7.03
C GLY A 206 8.77 8.43 8.45
N GLU A 207 9.69 7.52 8.62
CA GLU A 207 10.12 6.95 9.89
C GLU A 207 11.60 7.29 10.08
N THR A 208 12.00 7.65 11.30
CA THR A 208 13.38 7.95 11.63
C THR A 208 13.83 7.21 12.88
N LEU A 209 15.02 6.63 12.80
CA LEU A 209 15.77 6.16 13.96
C LEU A 209 16.89 7.14 14.35
N SER A 210 17.13 8.15 13.50
CA SER A 210 18.24 9.11 13.69
C SER A 210 17.86 10.31 14.54
N TYR A 211 16.61 10.67 14.54
CA TYR A 211 16.10 11.86 15.24
C TYR A 211 14.99 11.45 16.20
N GLY A 212 14.75 12.30 17.20
CA GLY A 212 13.76 12.02 18.23
C GLY A 212 14.38 11.39 19.47
N ASN A 213 13.59 10.63 20.22
CA ASN A 213 13.97 10.15 21.55
C ASN A 213 13.74 8.64 21.66
N GLY A 214 14.63 7.79 21.22
CA GLY A 214 14.52 6.36 21.51
C GLY A 214 14.62 5.44 20.31
N GLN A 215 13.56 4.64 20.05
CA GLN A 215 13.52 3.74 18.91
C GLN A 215 13.11 4.50 17.64
N SER A 216 12.11 4.03 16.91
CA SER A 216 11.66 4.77 15.73
C SER A 216 10.61 5.81 16.07
N ASP A 217 10.74 6.99 15.46
CA ASP A 217 9.82 8.10 15.58
C ASP A 217 9.18 8.46 14.22
N ILE A 218 7.98 9.04 14.26
CA ILE A 218 7.36 9.64 13.07
C ILE A 218 8.20 10.84 12.65
N TYR A 219 8.62 10.85 11.38
CA TYR A 219 9.34 11.98 10.80
C TYR A 219 8.46 12.67 9.76
N ILE A 220 8.16 13.95 9.98
CA ILE A 220 7.45 14.80 9.03
C ILE A 220 8.31 16.02 8.75
N PHE A 221 8.49 16.38 7.48
CA PHE A 221 9.23 17.58 7.12
C PHE A 221 8.75 18.17 5.80
N LYS A 222 8.93 19.49 5.69
CA LYS A 222 8.63 20.24 4.48
C LYS A 222 9.92 20.66 3.82
N ILE A 223 9.92 20.57 2.49
CA ILE A 223 10.95 21.12 1.62
C ILE A 223 10.33 22.14 0.67
N ASP A 224 11.12 23.09 0.21
CA ASP A 224 10.74 23.99 -0.86
C ASP A 224 10.76 23.28 -2.24
N SER A 225 10.42 23.99 -3.31
CA SER A 225 10.38 23.44 -4.67
C SER A 225 11.74 22.96 -5.20
N ILE A 226 12.86 23.41 -4.61
CA ILE A 226 14.23 23.04 -4.98
C ILE A 226 14.88 22.08 -3.97
N GLY A 227 14.09 21.54 -3.04
CA GLY A 227 14.52 20.54 -2.08
C GLY A 227 15.24 21.07 -0.84
N ASN A 228 15.22 22.35 -0.54
CA ASN A 228 15.77 22.82 0.74
C ASN A 228 14.77 22.57 1.85
N LYS A 229 15.25 22.05 2.97
CA LYS A 229 14.41 21.79 4.12
C LYS A 229 13.92 23.11 4.73
N VAL A 230 12.62 23.31 4.74
CA VAL A 230 11.95 24.48 5.33
C VAL A 230 11.75 24.26 6.82
N TRP A 231 11.18 23.13 7.18
CA TRP A 231 11.03 22.69 8.56
C TRP A 231 11.02 21.17 8.65
N SER A 232 11.30 20.66 9.82
CA SER A 232 11.17 19.24 10.13
C SER A 232 10.78 19.03 11.58
N ASN A 233 9.95 18.03 11.82
CA ASN A 233 9.57 17.59 13.14
C ASN A 233 9.64 16.09 13.25
N THR A 234 10.05 15.64 14.41
CA THR A 234 9.88 14.25 14.84
C THR A 234 8.81 14.21 15.91
N PHE A 235 8.06 13.15 15.90
CA PHE A 235 7.08 12.94 16.93
C PHE A 235 7.11 11.50 17.42
N GLY A 236 7.46 11.37 18.67
CA GLY A 236 7.63 10.11 19.38
C GLY A 236 8.27 10.34 20.73
N GLY A 237 8.66 9.26 21.38
CA GLY A 237 9.34 9.29 22.65
C GLY A 237 10.41 8.22 22.75
N ILE A 238 10.55 7.54 23.91
CA ILE A 238 11.64 6.57 24.12
C ILE A 238 11.43 5.21 23.45
N SER A 239 10.24 4.93 22.96
CA SER A 239 9.87 3.64 22.35
C SER A 239 9.47 3.84 20.88
N GLU A 240 8.87 2.83 20.28
CA GLU A 240 8.44 2.83 18.89
C GLU A 240 7.14 3.64 18.70
N ASP A 241 7.16 4.61 17.80
CA ASP A 241 6.03 5.43 17.41
C ASP A 241 5.86 5.39 15.88
N VAL A 242 4.70 4.93 15.38
CA VAL A 242 4.50 4.66 13.96
C VAL A 242 3.28 5.38 13.42
N GLY A 243 3.48 6.21 12.39
CA GLY A 243 2.40 6.81 11.60
C GLY A 243 1.94 5.88 10.50
N TYR A 244 0.63 5.62 10.43
CA TYR A 244 0.05 4.71 9.44
C TYR A 244 -0.69 5.42 8.31
N SER A 245 -1.32 6.55 8.60
CA SER A 245 -2.19 7.24 7.64
C SER A 245 -2.20 8.74 7.89
N ILE A 246 -2.28 9.55 6.84
CA ILE A 246 -2.29 11.00 6.89
C ILE A 246 -3.38 11.58 6.01
N VAL A 247 -3.97 12.69 6.48
CA VAL A 247 -4.90 13.53 5.70
C VAL A 247 -4.52 15.00 5.86
N ASN A 248 -4.80 15.81 4.84
CA ASN A 248 -4.71 17.26 4.96
C ASN A 248 -5.86 17.80 5.82
N SER A 249 -5.60 18.77 6.68
CA SER A 249 -6.64 19.52 7.36
C SER A 249 -7.16 20.69 6.51
N ASP A 250 -8.32 21.26 6.87
CA ASP A 250 -8.94 22.33 6.08
C ASP A 250 -8.23 23.68 6.23
N ASP A 251 -7.45 23.85 7.28
CA ASP A 251 -6.56 24.99 7.53
C ASP A 251 -5.21 24.91 6.80
N GLY A 252 -5.03 23.86 5.97
CA GLY A 252 -3.79 23.61 5.24
C GLY A 252 -2.72 22.87 6.01
N GLY A 253 -3.00 22.41 7.22
CA GLY A 253 -2.15 21.55 8.03
C GLY A 253 -2.30 20.07 7.72
N TYR A 254 -1.82 19.21 8.61
CA TYR A 254 -1.72 17.76 8.41
C TYR A 254 -2.12 17.01 9.67
N VAL A 255 -2.87 15.91 9.52
CA VAL A 255 -3.29 15.05 10.63
C VAL A 255 -2.92 13.60 10.37
N ILE A 256 -2.23 13.00 11.32
CA ILE A 256 -1.66 11.66 11.25
C ILE A 256 -2.37 10.76 12.26
N ALA A 257 -2.85 9.60 11.81
CA ALA A 257 -3.27 8.49 12.66
C ALA A 257 -2.11 7.51 12.87
N SER A 258 -1.91 7.10 14.12
CA SER A 258 -0.72 6.36 14.52
C SER A 258 -0.98 5.41 15.69
N LYS A 259 0.05 4.62 16.02
CA LYS A 259 0.22 4.00 17.34
C LYS A 259 1.41 4.63 18.04
N THR A 260 1.39 4.63 19.35
CA THR A 260 2.52 5.03 20.20
C THR A 260 2.78 4.00 21.29
N ARG A 261 4.06 3.73 21.55
CA ARG A 261 4.54 3.00 22.74
C ARG A 261 5.17 3.92 23.75
N SER A 262 5.35 5.19 23.38
CA SER A 262 6.02 6.20 24.21
C SER A 262 5.07 6.96 25.11
N TYR A 263 3.81 7.05 24.73
CA TYR A 263 2.81 7.85 25.45
C TYR A 263 1.58 7.00 25.76
N GLY A 264 0.85 7.41 26.81
CA GLY A 264 -0.37 6.73 27.21
C GLY A 264 -0.23 5.84 28.43
N LYS A 265 -1.07 4.83 28.54
CA LYS A 265 -1.19 4.01 29.76
C LYS A 265 -0.95 2.52 29.53
N GLY A 266 -0.77 2.10 28.30
CA GLY A 266 -0.69 0.71 27.88
C GLY A 266 0.63 0.30 27.24
N GLY A 267 0.60 -0.82 26.54
CA GLY A 267 1.73 -1.28 25.74
C GLY A 267 1.87 -0.53 24.41
N ASN A 268 0.77 -0.34 23.72
CA ASN A 268 0.58 0.61 22.61
C ASN A 268 -0.69 1.38 22.89
N ASP A 269 -0.72 2.65 22.50
CA ASP A 269 -1.92 3.48 22.51
C ASP A 269 -2.17 4.07 21.12
N GLY A 270 -3.42 4.29 20.76
CA GLY A 270 -3.79 5.02 19.55
C GLY A 270 -3.44 6.49 19.69
N MET A 271 -2.88 7.10 18.65
CA MET A 271 -2.51 8.51 18.72
C MET A 271 -2.91 9.24 17.44
N ILE A 272 -3.37 10.47 17.60
CA ILE A 272 -3.59 11.43 16.52
C ILE A 272 -2.68 12.63 16.76
N VAL A 273 -1.97 13.05 15.72
CA VAL A 273 -1.08 14.21 15.78
C VAL A 273 -1.47 15.19 14.68
N LYS A 274 -1.64 16.46 15.02
CA LYS A 274 -1.89 17.55 14.08
C LYS A 274 -0.72 18.51 14.04
N PHE A 275 -0.34 18.87 12.82
CA PHE A 275 0.61 19.91 12.50
C PHE A 275 -0.07 21.00 11.69
N ASP A 276 0.29 22.25 11.90
CA ASP A 276 -0.11 23.35 11.02
C ASP A 276 0.62 23.30 9.67
N SER A 277 0.29 24.23 8.77
CA SER A 277 0.96 24.33 7.46
C SER A 277 2.45 24.68 7.54
N LEU A 278 2.90 25.21 8.69
CA LEU A 278 4.29 25.56 8.96
C LEU A 278 5.06 24.42 9.65
N GLY A 279 4.38 23.29 9.89
CA GLY A 279 4.96 22.11 10.55
C GLY A 279 5.06 22.25 12.08
N THR A 280 4.46 23.27 12.65
CA THR A 280 4.37 23.39 14.11
C THR A 280 3.33 22.39 14.59
N LYS A 281 3.68 21.57 15.56
CA LYS A 281 2.73 20.69 16.17
C LYS A 281 1.68 21.51 16.92
N GLU A 282 0.45 21.47 16.47
CA GLU A 282 -0.66 22.14 17.13
C GLU A 282 -1.12 21.34 18.33
N TRP A 283 -1.38 20.06 18.12
CA TRP A 283 -1.77 19.15 19.18
C TRP A 283 -1.41 17.70 18.87
N ASN A 284 -1.34 16.92 19.91
CA ASN A 284 -1.41 15.47 19.86
C ASN A 284 -2.37 14.97 20.93
N LYS A 285 -3.06 13.92 20.63
CA LYS A 285 -3.97 13.23 21.56
C LYS A 285 -3.68 11.75 21.54
N VAL A 286 -3.60 11.18 22.72
CA VAL A 286 -3.40 9.76 22.94
C VAL A 286 -4.69 9.17 23.49
N TYR A 287 -5.10 8.08 22.93
CA TYR A 287 -6.37 7.43 23.21
C TYR A 287 -6.10 5.96 23.48
N GLY A 288 -6.84 5.39 24.41
CA GLY A 288 -6.68 4.01 24.84
C GLY A 288 -6.60 3.90 26.35
N GLY A 289 -6.08 2.80 26.82
CA GLY A 289 -5.99 2.54 28.24
C GLY A 289 -4.81 1.63 28.60
N LYS A 290 -5.04 0.54 29.35
CA LYS A 290 -3.97 -0.38 29.76
C LYS A 290 -3.63 -1.45 28.72
N GLY A 291 -4.46 -1.60 27.70
CA GLY A 291 -4.33 -2.62 26.67
C GLY A 291 -3.40 -2.22 25.54
N LEU A 292 -3.56 -2.90 24.42
CA LEU A 292 -2.90 -2.57 23.15
C LEU A 292 -3.92 -1.85 22.28
N ASP A 293 -3.66 -0.59 21.98
CA ASP A 293 -4.55 0.27 21.23
C ASP A 293 -3.79 0.89 20.03
N TYR A 294 -4.48 1.08 18.92
CA TYR A 294 -3.86 1.66 17.73
C TYR A 294 -4.90 2.20 16.75
N PHE A 295 -4.51 3.19 15.92
CA PHE A 295 -5.25 3.60 14.73
C PHE A 295 -4.46 3.28 13.47
N LYS A 296 -5.09 2.67 12.49
CA LYS A 296 -4.48 2.32 11.20
C LYS A 296 -4.96 3.19 10.05
N SER A 297 -6.14 3.77 10.17
CA SER A 297 -6.75 4.54 9.08
C SER A 297 -7.39 5.80 9.61
N ILE A 298 -7.30 6.90 8.85
CA ILE A 298 -7.94 8.18 9.13
C ILE A 298 -8.58 8.72 7.86
N ILE A 299 -9.75 9.31 8.01
CA ILE A 299 -10.44 10.08 6.96
C ILE A 299 -10.94 11.39 7.53
N LYS A 300 -11.12 12.39 6.66
CA LYS A 300 -11.81 13.64 7.04
C LYS A 300 -13.28 13.38 7.34
N ASP A 301 -13.81 14.08 8.33
CA ASP A 301 -15.25 14.15 8.57
C ASP A 301 -15.89 15.37 7.86
N SER A 302 -17.17 15.26 7.50
CA SER A 302 -17.94 16.35 6.89
C SER A 302 -18.25 17.50 7.87
N LEU A 303 -18.06 17.28 9.17
CA LEU A 303 -18.31 18.24 10.24
C LEU A 303 -17.00 18.90 10.77
N ASN A 304 -16.02 19.10 9.93
CA ASN A 304 -14.71 19.63 10.31
C ASN A 304 -14.08 18.83 11.45
N GLY A 305 -13.57 17.66 11.12
CA GLY A 305 -12.92 16.76 12.06
C GLY A 305 -12.46 15.51 11.35
N TYR A 306 -12.26 14.44 12.10
CA TYR A 306 -11.65 13.23 11.57
C TYR A 306 -12.34 11.98 12.13
N VAL A 307 -12.38 10.93 11.33
CA VAL A 307 -12.78 9.61 11.78
C VAL A 307 -11.58 8.68 11.64
N VAL A 308 -11.24 8.03 12.74
CA VAL A 308 -10.13 7.07 12.81
C VAL A 308 -10.66 5.68 13.11
N ALA A 309 -9.97 4.66 12.59
CA ALA A 309 -10.29 3.26 12.84
C ALA A 309 -9.03 2.44 13.12
N GLY A 310 -9.18 1.45 13.99
CA GLY A 310 -8.11 0.56 14.41
C GLY A 310 -8.59 -0.54 15.34
N GLY A 311 -7.85 -0.81 16.41
CA GLY A 311 -8.21 -1.79 17.40
C GLY A 311 -7.87 -1.34 18.82
N THR A 312 -8.58 -1.87 19.79
CA THR A 312 -8.35 -1.60 21.21
C THR A 312 -8.50 -2.87 22.05
N ARG A 313 -7.64 -3.01 23.06
CA ARG A 313 -7.75 -4.00 24.14
C ARG A 313 -8.02 -3.34 25.50
N SER A 314 -8.27 -2.05 25.51
CA SER A 314 -8.47 -1.27 26.75
C SER A 314 -9.92 -1.26 27.23
N PHE A 315 -10.82 -1.64 26.36
CA PHE A 315 -12.25 -1.78 26.67
C PHE A 315 -12.63 -3.26 26.64
N ASN A 316 -13.67 -3.69 27.31
CA ASN A 316 -14.19 -5.07 27.31
C ASN A 316 -13.22 -6.17 27.80
N ASN A 317 -12.80 -6.12 29.07
CA ASN A 317 -12.07 -7.22 29.77
C ASN A 317 -10.77 -7.72 29.12
N GLY A 318 -10.16 -6.95 28.17
CA GLY A 318 -8.86 -7.25 27.59
C GLY A 318 -8.89 -7.97 26.24
N ASP A 319 -10.07 -8.35 25.74
CA ASP A 319 -10.22 -8.81 24.36
C ASP A 319 -10.07 -7.63 23.37
N SER A 320 -9.49 -7.89 22.21
CA SER A 320 -9.32 -6.88 21.17
C SER A 320 -10.67 -6.60 20.49
N GLN A 321 -10.99 -5.32 20.36
CA GLN A 321 -12.21 -4.86 19.67
C GLN A 321 -11.85 -3.97 18.49
N GLY A 322 -12.62 -4.05 17.41
CA GLY A 322 -12.57 -3.04 16.36
C GLY A 322 -12.97 -1.69 16.94
N TRP A 323 -12.14 -0.68 16.77
CA TRP A 323 -12.26 0.63 17.37
C TRP A 323 -12.44 1.72 16.34
N VAL A 324 -13.49 2.53 16.48
CA VAL A 324 -13.72 3.71 15.64
C VAL A 324 -14.02 4.90 16.54
N MET A 325 -13.42 6.02 16.22
CA MET A 325 -13.62 7.27 16.92
C MET A 325 -13.79 8.41 15.92
N ASN A 326 -14.75 9.29 16.17
CA ASN A 326 -14.88 10.58 15.52
C ASN A 326 -14.36 11.64 16.47
N VAL A 327 -13.48 12.47 16.00
CA VAL A 327 -12.92 13.60 16.74
C VAL A 327 -13.23 14.90 16.00
N ASP A 328 -13.30 16.00 16.74
CA ASP A 328 -13.37 17.35 16.16
C ASP A 328 -12.00 17.76 15.58
N GLU A 329 -11.91 18.97 15.06
CA GLU A 329 -10.69 19.55 14.50
C GLU A 329 -9.55 19.69 15.52
N ASN A 330 -9.87 19.70 16.81
CA ASN A 330 -8.94 19.80 17.94
C ASN A 330 -8.58 18.44 18.56
N GLY A 331 -9.09 17.35 17.97
CA GLY A 331 -8.86 15.99 18.45
C GLY A 331 -9.72 15.59 19.65
N TYR A 332 -10.74 16.34 20.03
CA TYR A 332 -11.65 15.91 21.10
C TYR A 332 -12.69 14.93 20.55
N PRO A 333 -12.90 13.78 21.22
CA PRO A 333 -13.87 12.81 20.78
C PRO A 333 -15.30 13.40 20.77
N ARG A 334 -15.97 13.32 19.61
CA ARG A 334 -17.41 13.53 19.50
C ARG A 334 -18.17 12.27 19.89
N TRP A 335 -17.64 11.14 19.43
CA TRP A 335 -18.06 9.83 19.82
C TRP A 335 -16.93 8.80 19.66
N GLU A 336 -17.01 7.76 20.43
CA GLU A 336 -16.10 6.63 20.46
C GLU A 336 -16.92 5.34 20.59
N LYS A 337 -16.63 4.37 19.75
CA LYS A 337 -17.36 3.09 19.72
C LYS A 337 -16.42 1.94 19.43
N THR A 338 -16.73 0.82 20.07
CA THR A 338 -16.11 -0.47 19.76
C THR A 338 -17.12 -1.39 19.09
N TYR A 339 -16.60 -2.24 18.24
CA TYR A 339 -17.37 -3.18 17.44
C TYR A 339 -16.67 -4.54 17.48
N GLY A 340 -17.44 -5.58 17.63
CA GLY A 340 -17.01 -6.95 17.82
C GLY A 340 -17.64 -7.55 19.06
N ASP A 341 -17.20 -8.73 19.42
CA ASP A 341 -17.62 -9.47 20.60
C ASP A 341 -16.41 -9.99 21.39
N ASN A 342 -16.55 -11.05 22.17
CA ASN A 342 -15.42 -11.70 22.83
C ASN A 342 -14.50 -12.32 21.78
N GLY A 343 -13.23 -11.97 21.80
CA GLY A 343 -12.22 -12.44 20.85
C GLY A 343 -11.32 -11.32 20.32
N GLU A 344 -10.61 -11.58 19.25
CA GLU A 344 -9.71 -10.61 18.62
C GLU A 344 -10.38 -9.92 17.44
N ASP A 345 -10.85 -8.71 17.61
CA ASP A 345 -11.45 -7.89 16.58
C ASP A 345 -10.58 -6.65 16.30
N GLY A 346 -10.58 -6.17 15.06
CA GLY A 346 -9.84 -4.97 14.68
C GLY A 346 -10.14 -4.49 13.27
N PHE A 347 -9.97 -3.20 13.03
CA PHE A 347 -10.13 -2.60 11.71
C PHE A 347 -8.77 -2.28 11.08
N ASN A 348 -8.68 -2.54 9.79
CA ASN A 348 -7.54 -2.19 8.96
C ASN A 348 -7.81 -0.95 8.09
N MET A 349 -9.06 -0.71 7.73
CA MET A 349 -9.45 0.42 6.89
C MET A 349 -10.84 0.95 7.26
N ILE A 350 -11.01 2.27 7.15
CA ILE A 350 -12.30 2.94 7.17
C ILE A 350 -12.43 3.85 5.93
N THR A 351 -13.62 3.92 5.36
CA THR A 351 -13.92 4.84 4.27
C THR A 351 -15.33 5.41 4.44
N ARG A 352 -15.60 6.53 3.75
CA ARG A 352 -16.93 7.13 3.69
C ARG A 352 -17.71 6.49 2.55
N SER A 353 -18.93 6.07 2.83
CA SER A 353 -19.88 5.62 1.80
C SER A 353 -20.63 6.81 1.16
N LYS A 354 -21.20 6.59 -0.02
CA LYS A 354 -21.90 7.62 -0.81
C LYS A 354 -23.11 8.22 -0.10
N ASP A 355 -23.66 7.51 0.88
CA ASP A 355 -24.75 7.98 1.73
C ASP A 355 -24.26 8.73 2.98
N ASN A 356 -23.00 9.16 2.99
CA ASN A 356 -22.31 9.86 4.08
C ASN A 356 -22.15 9.08 5.40
N ASN A 357 -22.39 7.77 5.38
CA ASN A 357 -22.06 6.88 6.49
C ASN A 357 -20.63 6.36 6.35
N PHE A 358 -20.19 5.53 7.30
CA PHE A 358 -18.85 4.95 7.30
C PHE A 358 -18.91 3.43 7.13
N ILE A 359 -17.92 2.90 6.43
CA ILE A 359 -17.67 1.46 6.32
C ILE A 359 -16.29 1.17 6.87
N ALA A 360 -16.23 0.38 7.93
CA ALA A 360 -15.00 -0.15 8.50
C ALA A 360 -14.87 -1.63 8.19
N VAL A 361 -13.67 -2.07 7.81
CA VAL A 361 -13.37 -3.47 7.53
C VAL A 361 -12.08 -3.92 8.21
N GLY A 362 -12.02 -5.19 8.55
CA GLY A 362 -10.88 -5.79 9.19
C GLY A 362 -11.12 -7.27 9.49
N TYR A 363 -10.96 -7.68 10.74
CA TYR A 363 -11.10 -9.06 11.16
C TYR A 363 -11.83 -9.18 12.51
N SER A 364 -12.44 -10.34 12.74
CA SER A 364 -13.05 -10.72 14.00
C SER A 364 -12.74 -12.18 14.32
N GLY A 365 -12.20 -12.41 15.52
CA GLY A 365 -12.02 -13.72 16.16
C GLY A 365 -13.09 -14.01 17.19
N SER A 366 -14.24 -13.34 17.13
CA SER A 366 -15.35 -13.46 18.07
C SER A 366 -16.02 -14.82 18.01
N PHE A 367 -16.81 -15.14 19.05
CA PHE A 367 -17.54 -16.41 19.18
C PHE A 367 -18.45 -16.75 17.99
N PHE A 368 -18.94 -15.74 17.27
CA PHE A 368 -19.77 -15.91 16.08
C PHE A 368 -18.94 -16.11 14.78
N SER A 369 -17.61 -16.00 14.84
CA SER A 369 -16.75 -16.36 13.72
C SER A 369 -16.83 -17.87 13.48
N LYS A 370 -16.72 -18.27 12.22
CA LYS A 370 -16.71 -19.68 11.81
C LYS A 370 -15.34 -20.33 11.95
N GLY A 371 -14.31 -19.52 12.18
CA GLY A 371 -12.92 -19.89 12.28
C GLY A 371 -12.18 -19.17 13.40
N MET A 372 -10.88 -18.97 13.22
CA MET A 372 -10.07 -18.20 14.16
C MET A 372 -10.31 -16.70 13.98
N LYS A 373 -10.25 -16.21 12.73
CA LYS A 373 -10.61 -14.82 12.35
C LYS A 373 -11.46 -14.83 11.10
N ASP A 374 -12.57 -14.11 11.11
CA ASP A 374 -13.41 -13.87 9.93
C ASP A 374 -13.32 -12.39 9.52
N VAL A 375 -13.53 -12.08 8.26
CA VAL A 375 -13.69 -10.69 7.79
C VAL A 375 -14.80 -10.02 8.59
N LEU A 376 -14.44 -8.97 9.31
CA LEU A 376 -15.38 -8.08 9.97
C LEU A 376 -15.72 -6.91 9.05
N MET A 377 -17.00 -6.66 8.85
CA MET A 377 -17.51 -5.54 8.08
C MET A 377 -18.61 -4.82 8.86
N VAL A 378 -18.46 -3.54 9.11
CA VAL A 378 -19.39 -2.74 9.89
C VAL A 378 -19.77 -1.47 9.13
N LYS A 379 -21.07 -1.22 8.98
CA LYS A 379 -21.60 0.08 8.55
C LYS A 379 -22.05 0.88 9.75
N ILE A 380 -21.60 2.13 9.80
CA ILE A 380 -21.70 3.01 10.94
C ILE A 380 -22.32 4.33 10.45
N ASP A 381 -23.32 4.85 11.14
CA ASP A 381 -23.87 6.16 10.84
C ASP A 381 -22.95 7.31 11.31
N SER A 382 -23.30 8.54 11.00
CA SER A 382 -22.53 9.73 11.38
C SER A 382 -22.39 9.95 12.89
N LEU A 383 -23.23 9.29 13.69
CA LEU A 383 -23.24 9.35 15.17
C LEU A 383 -22.50 8.17 15.81
N GLY A 384 -21.93 7.29 15.03
CA GLY A 384 -21.24 6.09 15.52
C GLY A 384 -22.18 4.92 15.84
N ASN A 385 -23.46 4.98 15.49
CA ASN A 385 -24.34 3.86 15.73
C ASN A 385 -24.15 2.79 14.66
N LYS A 386 -24.08 1.55 15.09
CA LYS A 386 -24.01 0.41 14.20
C LYS A 386 -25.30 0.26 13.39
N MET A 387 -25.23 0.49 12.09
CA MET A 387 -26.36 0.21 11.19
C MET A 387 -26.48 -1.28 10.91
N TRP A 388 -25.37 -1.91 10.63
CA TRP A 388 -25.24 -3.36 10.50
C TRP A 388 -23.80 -3.82 10.70
N MET A 389 -23.61 -5.09 11.03
CA MET A 389 -22.32 -5.76 11.16
C MET A 389 -22.45 -7.17 10.59
N ASN A 390 -21.52 -7.56 9.75
CA ASN A 390 -21.48 -8.86 9.13
C ASN A 390 -20.09 -9.49 9.25
N LEU A 391 -20.08 -10.81 9.43
CA LEU A 391 -18.89 -11.64 9.43
C LEU A 391 -18.90 -12.53 8.19
N HIS A 392 -17.75 -12.61 7.54
CA HIS A 392 -17.58 -13.42 6.33
C HIS A 392 -16.29 -14.21 6.42
N GLY A 393 -16.38 -15.51 6.43
CA GLY A 393 -15.22 -16.37 6.49
C GLY A 393 -15.55 -17.86 6.47
N GLY A 394 -14.62 -18.66 6.94
CA GLY A 394 -14.70 -20.10 6.98
C GLY A 394 -14.21 -20.71 8.31
N LYS A 395 -13.35 -21.72 8.25
CA LYS A 395 -12.90 -22.43 9.48
C LYS A 395 -11.55 -21.95 10.01
N SER A 396 -10.89 -21.06 9.30
CA SER A 396 -9.56 -20.53 9.62
C SER A 396 -9.56 -19.00 9.48
N ASP A 397 -8.40 -18.38 9.37
CA ASP A 397 -8.30 -16.91 9.32
C ASP A 397 -8.75 -16.35 7.97
N ASP A 398 -9.61 -15.33 8.04
CA ASP A 398 -10.08 -14.52 6.93
C ASP A 398 -10.02 -13.04 7.35
N ILE A 399 -9.26 -12.22 6.65
CA ILE A 399 -8.96 -10.83 7.05
C ILE A 399 -9.20 -9.89 5.89
N ALA A 400 -9.95 -8.81 6.11
CA ALA A 400 -10.10 -7.72 5.14
C ALA A 400 -9.01 -6.67 5.33
N ASN A 401 -8.38 -6.27 4.21
CA ASN A 401 -7.38 -5.20 4.17
C ASN A 401 -7.90 -3.93 3.50
N SER A 402 -8.87 -4.05 2.60
CA SER A 402 -9.40 -2.94 1.81
C SER A 402 -10.88 -3.12 1.50
N VAL A 403 -11.59 -2.00 1.39
CA VAL A 403 -13.00 -1.94 0.99
C VAL A 403 -13.24 -0.82 -0.02
N PHE A 404 -14.10 -1.11 -1.00
CA PHE A 404 -14.54 -0.18 -2.02
C PHE A 404 -16.06 -0.23 -2.17
N GLU A 405 -16.74 0.92 -2.17
CA GLU A 405 -18.17 0.98 -2.48
C GLU A 405 -18.43 0.97 -3.97
N CYS A 406 -19.13 -0.03 -4.43
CA CYS A 406 -19.44 -0.28 -5.82
C CYS A 406 -20.56 0.64 -6.37
N LYS A 407 -20.74 0.64 -7.69
CA LYS A 407 -21.81 1.38 -8.36
C LYS A 407 -23.20 0.92 -7.97
N ASP A 408 -23.35 -0.35 -7.58
CA ASP A 408 -24.60 -0.96 -7.12
C ASP A 408 -24.88 -0.71 -5.63
N SER A 409 -24.16 0.21 -5.01
CA SER A 409 -24.18 0.53 -3.57
C SER A 409 -23.83 -0.64 -2.66
N GLY A 410 -23.40 -1.77 -3.20
CA GLY A 410 -22.78 -2.85 -2.44
C GLY A 410 -21.28 -2.63 -2.31
N PHE A 411 -20.59 -3.52 -1.61
CA PHE A 411 -19.18 -3.35 -1.32
C PHE A 411 -18.35 -4.48 -1.90
N ALA A 412 -17.15 -4.14 -2.34
CA ALA A 412 -16.11 -5.09 -2.72
C ALA A 412 -14.98 -5.00 -1.68
N ILE A 413 -14.52 -6.13 -1.21
CA ILE A 413 -13.48 -6.27 -0.20
C ILE A 413 -12.34 -7.09 -0.77
N ALA A 414 -11.10 -6.67 -0.52
CA ALA A 414 -9.92 -7.49 -0.71
C ALA A 414 -9.24 -7.78 0.61
N GLY A 415 -8.68 -8.97 0.72
CA GLY A 415 -8.01 -9.41 1.91
C GLY A 415 -7.30 -10.73 1.71
N GLU A 416 -7.14 -11.48 2.78
CA GLU A 416 -6.53 -12.80 2.78
C GLU A 416 -7.41 -13.84 3.46
N THR A 417 -7.26 -15.09 3.07
CA THR A 417 -7.97 -16.23 3.62
C THR A 417 -7.06 -17.45 3.78
N THR A 418 -7.15 -18.11 4.91
CA THR A 418 -6.64 -19.47 5.10
C THR A 418 -7.75 -20.51 5.14
N SER A 419 -8.99 -20.08 5.04
CA SER A 419 -10.19 -20.94 5.02
C SER A 419 -10.51 -21.53 3.66
N PHE A 420 -10.11 -20.85 2.60
CA PHE A 420 -10.48 -21.19 1.22
C PHE A 420 -9.24 -21.10 0.33
N GLY A 421 -9.24 -21.88 -0.76
CA GLY A 421 -8.11 -21.91 -1.68
C GLY A 421 -7.20 -23.11 -1.47
N SER A 422 -5.93 -23.01 -1.84
CA SER A 422 -5.02 -24.16 -1.91
C SER A 422 -3.64 -23.94 -1.25
N GLY A 423 -3.43 -22.81 -0.56
CA GLY A 423 -2.14 -22.42 -0.01
C GLY A 423 -2.11 -22.26 1.50
N LYS A 424 -1.13 -21.48 1.97
CA LYS A 424 -1.09 -21.01 3.35
C LYS A 424 -2.11 -19.90 3.56
N ASN A 425 -2.02 -18.84 2.75
CA ASN A 425 -3.03 -17.79 2.64
C ASN A 425 -3.32 -17.59 1.15
N ASP A 426 -4.58 -17.38 0.81
CA ASP A 426 -5.01 -16.99 -0.53
C ASP A 426 -5.66 -15.61 -0.51
N ILE A 427 -5.59 -14.85 -1.60
CA ILE A 427 -6.30 -13.59 -1.73
C ILE A 427 -7.80 -13.86 -1.67
N LEU A 428 -8.48 -13.20 -0.74
CA LEU A 428 -9.93 -13.19 -0.65
C LEU A 428 -10.49 -11.98 -1.39
N ILE A 429 -11.46 -12.24 -2.26
CA ILE A 429 -12.31 -11.20 -2.85
C ILE A 429 -13.74 -11.48 -2.42
N LEU A 430 -14.36 -10.53 -1.75
CA LEU A 430 -15.72 -10.64 -1.28
C LEU A 430 -16.57 -9.50 -1.86
N LYS A 431 -17.71 -9.82 -2.43
CA LYS A 431 -18.72 -8.86 -2.89
C LYS A 431 -19.97 -8.98 -2.05
N THR A 432 -20.44 -7.86 -1.56
CA THR A 432 -21.69 -7.77 -0.79
C THR A 432 -22.72 -6.88 -1.50
N ASN A 433 -23.97 -6.94 -1.02
CA ASN A 433 -24.96 -5.91 -1.29
C ASN A 433 -24.77 -4.68 -0.36
N SER A 434 -25.65 -3.70 -0.45
CA SER A 434 -25.63 -2.47 0.39
C SER A 434 -25.80 -2.73 1.90
N ASN A 435 -26.39 -3.87 2.27
CA ASN A 435 -26.56 -4.31 3.65
C ASN A 435 -25.41 -5.20 4.16
N GLY A 436 -24.30 -5.26 3.42
CA GLY A 436 -23.15 -6.07 3.77
C GLY A 436 -23.36 -7.59 3.61
N VAL A 437 -24.50 -8.05 3.08
CA VAL A 437 -24.75 -9.48 2.87
C VAL A 437 -23.97 -9.96 1.64
N GLN A 438 -23.26 -11.07 1.80
CA GLN A 438 -22.45 -11.66 0.75
C GLN A 438 -23.28 -12.01 -0.48
N LYS A 439 -22.91 -11.49 -1.64
CA LYS A 439 -23.41 -11.91 -2.95
C LYS A 439 -22.59 -13.06 -3.52
N TRP A 440 -21.28 -12.92 -3.45
CA TRP A 440 -20.34 -13.94 -3.86
C TRP A 440 -18.97 -13.70 -3.21
N LYS A 441 -18.13 -14.72 -3.21
CA LYS A 441 -16.70 -14.65 -2.88
C LYS A 441 -15.88 -15.40 -3.91
N SER A 442 -14.64 -15.02 -4.05
CA SER A 442 -13.63 -15.66 -4.88
C SER A 442 -12.31 -15.71 -4.13
N THR A 443 -11.56 -16.78 -4.34
CA THR A 443 -10.20 -16.93 -3.78
C THR A 443 -9.22 -17.11 -4.92
N ILE A 444 -8.06 -16.51 -4.79
CA ILE A 444 -7.03 -16.54 -5.80
C ILE A 444 -5.67 -16.64 -5.12
N GLY A 445 -4.95 -17.70 -5.44
CA GLY A 445 -3.63 -17.94 -4.87
C GLY A 445 -3.06 -19.29 -5.31
N GLY A 446 -1.90 -19.61 -4.75
CA GLY A 446 -1.15 -20.82 -5.03
C GLY A 446 -0.90 -21.66 -3.77
N LYS A 447 0.30 -22.24 -3.64
CA LYS A 447 0.70 -22.98 -2.43
C LYS A 447 1.34 -22.10 -1.35
N GLY A 448 1.56 -20.83 -1.66
CA GLY A 448 2.26 -19.88 -0.84
C GLY A 448 1.37 -19.07 0.09
N VAL A 449 1.83 -17.85 0.39
CA VAL A 449 1.08 -16.82 1.10
C VAL A 449 0.69 -15.76 0.07
N ASP A 450 -0.60 -15.57 -0.13
CA ASP A 450 -1.17 -14.65 -1.10
C ASP A 450 -2.13 -13.69 -0.36
N ILE A 451 -1.90 -12.38 -0.45
CA ILE A 451 -2.61 -11.36 0.34
C ILE A 451 -3.13 -10.26 -0.57
N GLY A 452 -4.44 -10.02 -0.57
CA GLY A 452 -5.05 -8.86 -1.23
C GLY A 452 -4.90 -7.60 -0.37
N ARG A 453 -4.38 -6.52 -0.95
CA ARG A 453 -4.09 -5.26 -0.24
C ARG A 453 -5.04 -4.13 -0.60
N SER A 454 -5.50 -4.07 -1.83
CA SER A 454 -6.42 -3.04 -2.32
C SER A 454 -7.39 -3.60 -3.34
N ILE A 455 -8.58 -3.01 -3.44
CA ILE A 455 -9.60 -3.40 -4.41
C ILE A 455 -10.35 -2.17 -4.93
N GLU A 456 -10.68 -2.19 -6.22
CA GLU A 456 -11.55 -1.19 -6.87
C GLU A 456 -12.47 -1.83 -7.90
N GLU A 457 -13.65 -1.24 -8.12
CA GLU A 457 -14.58 -1.67 -9.16
C GLU A 457 -14.23 -1.03 -10.50
N LEU A 458 -14.16 -1.83 -11.54
CA LEU A 458 -13.91 -1.38 -12.90
C LEU A 458 -15.12 -0.67 -13.49
N PRO A 459 -14.98 0.37 -14.35
CA PRO A 459 -16.08 1.13 -14.94
C PRO A 459 -17.10 0.29 -15.71
N LYS A 460 -16.67 -0.79 -16.35
CA LYS A 460 -17.56 -1.73 -17.07
C LYS A 460 -18.00 -2.92 -16.21
N GLY A 461 -17.70 -2.87 -14.92
CA GLY A 461 -17.94 -3.93 -13.94
C GLY A 461 -16.80 -4.95 -13.88
N GLY A 462 -16.79 -5.75 -12.82
CA GLY A 462 -15.65 -6.56 -12.41
C GLY A 462 -14.73 -5.78 -11.47
N PHE A 463 -13.68 -6.41 -10.97
CA PHE A 463 -12.83 -5.84 -9.94
C PHE A 463 -11.37 -5.98 -10.32
N ILE A 464 -10.57 -5.08 -9.75
CA ILE A 464 -9.14 -5.17 -9.75
C ILE A 464 -8.67 -5.24 -8.31
N VAL A 465 -7.77 -6.16 -8.03
CA VAL A 465 -7.19 -6.39 -6.71
C VAL A 465 -5.68 -6.37 -6.83
N SER A 466 -5.03 -5.54 -6.04
CA SER A 466 -3.58 -5.60 -5.86
C SER A 466 -3.24 -6.32 -4.55
N GLY A 467 -2.07 -6.94 -4.51
CA GLY A 467 -1.67 -7.69 -3.34
C GLY A 467 -0.25 -8.22 -3.41
N THR A 468 0.05 -9.16 -2.53
CA THR A 468 1.34 -9.86 -2.49
C THR A 468 1.11 -11.37 -2.57
N SER A 469 2.05 -12.10 -3.17
CA SER A 469 2.01 -13.56 -3.33
C SER A 469 3.40 -14.15 -3.10
N THR A 470 3.49 -15.34 -2.51
CA THR A 470 4.74 -16.11 -2.43
C THR A 470 4.73 -17.27 -3.40
N ILE A 471 5.53 -17.20 -4.45
CA ILE A 471 5.66 -18.25 -5.47
C ILE A 471 6.71 -19.31 -5.07
N SER A 472 7.66 -18.96 -4.22
CA SER A 472 8.65 -19.87 -3.62
C SER A 472 8.92 -19.48 -2.17
N ASN A 473 9.38 -20.39 -1.35
CA ASN A 473 9.58 -20.21 0.11
C ASN A 473 10.54 -19.07 0.53
N LEU A 474 10.95 -18.18 -0.37
CA LEU A 474 12.04 -17.24 -0.15
C LEU A 474 11.73 -15.76 -0.51
N SER A 475 10.60 -15.43 -1.15
CA SER A 475 10.28 -14.03 -1.48
C SER A 475 8.79 -13.78 -1.60
N PHE A 476 8.35 -12.60 -1.10
CA PHE A 476 7.01 -12.06 -1.36
C PHE A 476 7.04 -11.28 -2.66
N ASP A 477 6.07 -11.57 -3.52
CA ASP A 477 5.92 -10.94 -4.82
C ASP A 477 4.61 -10.16 -4.86
N SER A 478 4.58 -9.07 -5.59
CA SER A 478 3.35 -8.29 -5.75
C SER A 478 2.47 -8.93 -6.83
N ILE A 479 1.17 -9.01 -6.58
CA ILE A 479 0.20 -9.60 -7.48
C ILE A 479 -0.92 -8.61 -7.82
N LEU A 480 -1.36 -8.63 -9.06
CA LEU A 480 -2.53 -7.89 -9.51
C LEU A 480 -3.50 -8.84 -10.20
N ILE A 481 -4.76 -8.74 -9.80
CA ILE A 481 -5.79 -9.65 -10.25
C ILE A 481 -6.95 -8.86 -10.79
N LYS A 482 -7.40 -9.21 -12.00
CA LYS A 482 -8.66 -8.74 -12.52
C LYS A 482 -9.68 -9.86 -12.47
N THR A 483 -10.90 -9.53 -12.08
CA THR A 483 -12.03 -10.44 -12.09
C THR A 483 -13.15 -9.92 -12.97
N ASP A 484 -14.05 -10.80 -13.36
CA ASP A 484 -15.35 -10.43 -13.90
C ASP A 484 -16.29 -9.89 -12.80
N LYS A 485 -17.51 -9.53 -13.16
CA LYS A 485 -18.54 -9.04 -12.21
C LYS A 485 -18.91 -10.05 -11.12
N LYS A 486 -18.55 -11.32 -11.28
CA LYS A 486 -18.79 -12.40 -10.33
C LYS A 486 -17.55 -12.78 -9.54
N GLY A 487 -16.50 -11.98 -9.62
CA GLY A 487 -15.24 -12.23 -8.92
C GLY A 487 -14.42 -13.39 -9.48
N LYS A 488 -14.77 -13.90 -10.65
CA LYS A 488 -14.03 -14.98 -11.29
C LYS A 488 -12.89 -14.39 -12.12
N THR A 489 -11.70 -14.90 -11.91
CA THR A 489 -10.61 -14.74 -12.88
C THR A 489 -10.98 -15.52 -14.13
N SER A 490 -10.77 -14.96 -15.31
CA SER A 490 -10.87 -15.74 -16.54
C SER A 490 -9.72 -16.74 -16.54
N ASN A 491 -10.02 -18.02 -16.60
CA ASN A 491 -9.02 -19.08 -16.85
C ASN A 491 -8.34 -18.91 -18.19
#